data_1795771320e6b57047e2865ee58f84e3
#
_entry.id   1795771320e6b57047e2865ee58f84e3
#
_cell.length_a   1.000
_cell.length_b   1.000
_cell.length_c   1.000
_cell.angle_alpha   90.00
_cell.angle_beta   90.00
_cell.angle_gamma   90.00
#
_symmetry.space_group_name_H-M   'P 1'
#
loop_
_entity.id
_entity.type
_entity.pdbx_description
1 polymer ?
#
loop_
_entity_poly.entity_id
_entity_poly.type
_entity_poly.pdbx_seq_one_letter_code
_entity_poly.pdbx_strand_id
1 'polypeptide(L)'
;MQYLAKVNAKHSRGETALELLALNASEHSWELITPSKLITTAKDIPFNEQVLVLVEIGDEDRVVSAKDATEWVVDFVAEYLTVGLTPKGLAEELERAEQWRQSLTLQSQEVRRRALETAARRDEIQNLEKRLKLESEACEHKD
;
A
#
# COMPACT_ATOMS: atom_id res chain seq x y z
N MET A 1 7.09 21.56 9.80
CA MET A 1 6.97 20.09 9.85
C MET A 1 6.03 19.71 10.98
N GLN A 2 5.24 18.63 10.80
CA GLN A 2 4.27 18.17 11.82
C GLN A 2 4.82 16.99 12.59
N TYR A 3 4.63 17.00 13.91
CA TYR A 3 5.10 15.96 14.83
C TYR A 3 3.98 15.51 15.74
N LEU A 4 3.97 14.23 16.09
CA LEU A 4 3.24 13.71 17.22
C LEU A 4 4.17 13.84 18.46
N ALA A 5 3.71 14.52 19.46
CA ALA A 5 4.47 14.77 20.67
C ALA A 5 3.62 14.48 21.92
N LYS A 6 4.30 14.29 23.03
CA LYS A 6 3.69 14.19 24.36
C LYS A 6 4.15 15.37 25.21
N VAL A 7 3.22 15.99 25.90
CA VAL A 7 3.55 17.01 26.90
C VAL A 7 4.20 16.32 28.10
N ASN A 8 5.52 16.55 28.29
CA ASN A 8 6.28 15.85 29.32
C ASN A 8 6.22 16.59 30.66
N ALA A 9 6.55 17.89 30.67
CA ALA A 9 6.53 18.70 31.89
C ALA A 9 6.19 20.16 31.56
N LYS A 10 5.53 20.83 32.47
CA LYS A 10 5.32 22.28 32.47
C LYS A 10 6.15 22.91 33.59
N HIS A 11 7.01 23.83 33.19
CA HIS A 11 7.85 24.55 34.13
C HIS A 11 7.14 25.83 34.63
N SER A 12 7.36 26.19 35.87
CA SER A 12 6.76 27.38 36.54
C SER A 12 7.10 28.71 35.85
N ARG A 13 8.02 28.72 34.90
CA ARG A 13 8.37 29.89 34.07
C ARG A 13 7.60 29.99 32.74
N GLY A 14 6.57 29.15 32.53
CA GLY A 14 5.80 29.14 31.29
C GLY A 14 6.44 28.34 30.17
N GLU A 15 7.56 27.65 30.42
CA GLU A 15 8.17 26.76 29.44
C GLU A 15 7.52 25.37 29.49
N THR A 16 7.25 24.80 28.33
CA THR A 16 6.71 23.45 28.21
C THR A 16 7.73 22.54 27.53
N ALA A 17 8.02 21.40 28.16
CA ALA A 17 8.84 20.35 27.57
C ALA A 17 7.96 19.37 26.80
N LEU A 18 8.27 19.18 25.53
CA LEU A 18 7.60 18.27 24.63
C LEU A 18 8.55 17.12 24.26
N GLU A 19 8.06 15.91 24.34
CA GLU A 19 8.74 14.72 23.88
C GLU A 19 8.21 14.36 22.49
N LEU A 20 9.05 14.50 21.45
CA LEU A 20 8.71 14.15 20.07
C LEU A 20 8.75 12.64 19.89
N LEU A 21 7.63 12.06 19.47
CA LEU A 21 7.45 10.61 19.33
C LEU A 21 7.51 10.17 17.87
N ALA A 22 6.90 10.94 16.98
CA ALA A 22 6.89 10.64 15.55
C ALA A 22 6.87 11.91 14.71
N LEU A 23 7.41 11.81 13.50
CA LEU A 23 7.46 12.84 12.48
C LEU A 23 6.55 12.47 11.31
N ASN A 24 5.74 13.40 10.84
CA ASN A 24 5.05 13.28 9.57
C ASN A 24 6.04 13.54 8.43
N ALA A 25 6.51 12.47 7.81
CA ALA A 25 7.50 12.53 6.72
C ALA A 25 6.84 12.86 5.37
N SER A 26 5.57 12.44 5.18
CA SER A 26 4.76 12.73 3.98
C SER A 26 3.28 12.60 4.32
N GLU A 27 2.39 12.96 3.39
CA GLU A 27 0.94 13.07 3.57
C GLU A 27 0.27 11.87 4.28
N HIS A 28 0.86 10.67 4.16
CA HIS A 28 0.34 9.44 4.80
C HIS A 28 1.43 8.59 5.48
N SER A 29 2.61 9.16 5.73
CA SER A 29 3.74 8.41 6.30
C SER A 29 4.27 9.07 7.54
N TRP A 30 4.25 8.31 8.64
CA TRP A 30 4.81 8.73 9.92
C TRP A 30 6.03 7.89 10.27
N GLU A 31 7.08 8.53 10.70
CA GLU A 31 8.32 7.89 11.14
C GLU A 31 8.47 8.05 12.65
N LEU A 32 8.74 6.94 13.33
CA LEU A 32 9.01 6.96 14.77
C LEU A 32 10.40 7.59 15.03
N ILE A 33 10.44 8.49 15.98
CA ILE A 33 11.70 9.10 16.45
C ILE A 33 12.26 8.26 17.58
N THR A 34 13.31 7.51 17.28
CA THR A 34 13.97 6.64 18.27
C THR A 34 15.48 6.93 18.31
N PRO A 35 16.04 7.38 19.45
CA PRO A 35 15.38 7.74 20.70
C PRO A 35 14.49 8.99 20.59
N SER A 36 13.47 9.12 21.46
CA SER A 36 12.59 10.29 21.49
C SER A 36 13.41 11.57 21.75
N LYS A 37 13.10 12.65 21.05
CA LYS A 37 13.76 13.96 21.17
C LYS A 37 12.93 14.84 22.10
N LEU A 38 13.58 15.40 23.14
CA LEU A 38 12.95 16.42 23.98
C LEU A 38 13.24 17.81 23.41
N ILE A 39 12.20 18.61 23.28
CA ILE A 39 12.30 20.03 22.94
C ILE A 39 11.61 20.87 24.02
N THR A 40 12.13 22.05 24.28
CA THR A 40 11.52 23.00 25.20
C THR A 40 11.01 24.20 24.42
N THR A 41 9.78 24.59 24.68
CA THR A 41 9.17 25.77 24.05
C THR A 41 8.69 26.76 25.13
N ALA A 42 8.93 28.04 24.85
CA ALA A 42 8.39 29.14 25.66
C ALA A 42 6.93 29.45 25.32
N LYS A 43 6.35 28.79 24.30
CA LYS A 43 4.96 28.95 23.92
C LYS A 43 4.09 28.25 24.96
N ASP A 44 3.11 28.96 25.48
CA ASP A 44 2.10 28.35 26.34
C ASP A 44 1.28 27.33 25.55
N ILE A 45 1.31 26.09 26.02
CA ILE A 45 0.56 24.97 25.46
C ILE A 45 -0.58 24.67 26.41
N PRO A 46 -1.85 24.85 25.99
CA PRO A 46 -3.02 24.77 26.88
C PRO A 46 -3.41 23.31 27.23
N PHE A 47 -2.48 22.36 27.15
CA PHE A 47 -2.72 20.96 27.46
C PHE A 47 -1.96 20.52 28.70
N ASN A 48 -2.54 19.58 29.46
CA ASN A 48 -1.92 19.03 30.66
C ASN A 48 -0.72 18.11 30.33
N GLU A 49 0.08 17.80 31.33
CA GLU A 49 1.14 16.81 31.21
C GLU A 49 0.57 15.45 30.84
N GLN A 50 1.38 14.67 30.10
CA GLN A 50 1.06 13.34 29.57
C GLN A 50 0.00 13.33 28.45
N VAL A 51 -0.48 14.46 27.98
CA VAL A 51 -1.39 14.55 26.83
C VAL A 51 -0.61 14.45 25.54
N LEU A 52 -1.17 13.69 24.56
CA LEU A 52 -0.66 13.62 23.20
C LEU A 52 -1.14 14.83 22.40
N VAL A 53 -0.23 15.46 21.71
CA VAL A 53 -0.49 16.66 20.91
C VAL A 53 0.14 16.54 19.53
N LEU A 54 -0.53 17.09 18.53
CA LEU A 54 0.06 17.33 17.21
C LEU A 54 0.69 18.72 17.22
N VAL A 55 1.98 18.79 17.00
CA VAL A 55 2.74 20.05 16.99
C VAL A 55 3.31 20.33 15.62
N GLU A 56 3.20 21.57 15.20
CA GLU A 56 3.90 22.07 14.02
C GLU A 56 5.16 22.80 14.50
N ILE A 57 6.30 22.35 14.01
CA ILE A 57 7.60 22.93 14.28
C ILE A 57 8.07 23.63 12.99
N GLY A 58 8.33 24.92 13.12
CA GLY A 58 8.92 25.74 12.07
C GLY A 58 10.44 25.70 12.10
N ASP A 59 11.03 26.73 11.49
CA ASP A 59 12.47 26.91 11.50
C ASP A 59 12.99 27.16 12.93
N GLU A 60 14.22 26.76 13.19
CA GLU A 60 14.88 26.91 14.50
C GLU A 60 14.20 26.15 15.67
N ASP A 61 13.58 25.00 15.41
CA ASP A 61 12.91 24.17 16.42
C ASP A 61 11.79 24.94 17.20
N ARG A 62 11.21 25.99 16.61
CA ARG A 62 10.13 26.76 17.22
C ARG A 62 8.77 26.12 17.02
N VAL A 63 8.02 25.88 18.08
CA VAL A 63 6.65 25.40 18.03
C VAL A 63 5.72 26.50 17.50
N VAL A 64 5.17 26.29 16.31
CA VAL A 64 4.25 27.21 15.64
C VAL A 64 2.82 26.98 16.15
N SER A 65 2.38 25.74 16.18
CA SER A 65 1.04 25.37 16.66
C SER A 65 1.10 24.06 17.46
N ALA A 66 0.14 23.89 18.36
CA ALA A 66 -0.09 22.64 19.08
C ALA A 66 -1.59 22.40 19.15
N LYS A 67 -2.04 21.20 18.76
CA LYS A 67 -3.44 20.76 18.80
C LYS A 67 -3.53 19.45 19.57
N ASP A 68 -4.67 19.21 20.18
CA ASP A 68 -4.97 17.90 20.79
C ASP A 68 -4.91 16.81 19.69
N ALA A 69 -4.26 15.69 20.01
CA ALA A 69 -4.16 14.58 19.08
C ALA A 69 -5.34 13.60 19.15
N THR A 70 -6.32 13.85 20.03
CA THR A 70 -7.42 12.92 20.29
C THR A 70 -8.27 12.67 19.04
N GLU A 71 -8.66 13.73 18.32
CA GLU A 71 -9.42 13.59 17.06
C GLU A 71 -8.64 12.79 16.03
N TRP A 72 -7.37 13.11 15.83
CA TRP A 72 -6.50 12.40 14.91
C TRP A 72 -6.36 10.91 15.26
N VAL A 73 -6.24 10.57 16.55
CA VAL A 73 -6.20 9.17 17.00
C VAL A 73 -7.53 8.46 16.74
N VAL A 74 -8.64 9.12 16.99
CA VAL A 74 -9.98 8.56 16.74
C VAL A 74 -10.19 8.32 15.24
N ASP A 75 -9.81 9.27 14.39
CA ASP A 75 -9.88 9.14 12.93
C ASP A 75 -9.01 7.99 12.44
N PHE A 76 -7.78 7.88 12.96
CA PHE A 76 -6.89 6.76 12.65
C PHE A 76 -7.50 5.41 13.03
N VAL A 77 -8.10 5.31 14.22
CA VAL A 77 -8.81 4.10 14.66
C VAL A 77 -9.99 3.80 13.75
N ALA A 78 -10.79 4.82 13.40
CA ALA A 78 -11.95 4.64 12.55
C ALA A 78 -11.57 4.21 11.12
N GLU A 79 -10.53 4.78 10.57
CA GLU A 79 -10.12 4.52 9.18
C GLU A 79 -9.38 3.18 9.02
N TYR A 80 -8.48 2.85 9.94
CA TYR A 80 -7.58 1.70 9.76
C TYR A 80 -7.93 0.51 10.66
N LEU A 81 -8.28 0.73 11.91
CA LEU A 81 -8.43 -0.36 12.86
C LEU A 81 -9.85 -0.96 12.89
N THR A 82 -10.89 -0.19 12.60
CA THR A 82 -12.26 -0.72 12.50
C THR A 82 -12.45 -1.64 11.31
N VAL A 83 -11.70 -1.42 10.24
CA VAL A 83 -11.70 -2.26 9.04
C VAL A 83 -10.82 -3.51 9.21
N GLY A 84 -10.10 -3.63 10.32
CA GLY A 84 -9.21 -4.76 10.61
C GLY A 84 -7.93 -4.74 9.76
N LEU A 85 -7.59 -3.61 9.15
CA LEU A 85 -6.36 -3.44 8.39
C LEU A 85 -5.18 -3.33 9.35
N THR A 86 -4.42 -4.40 9.47
CA THR A 86 -3.12 -4.36 10.13
C THR A 86 -2.00 -4.34 9.09
N PRO A 87 -0.84 -3.72 9.38
CA PRO A 87 0.31 -3.76 8.46
C PRO A 87 0.69 -5.18 8.03
N LYS A 88 0.60 -6.15 8.96
CA LYS A 88 0.84 -7.56 8.68
C LYS A 88 -0.22 -8.14 7.76
N GLY A 89 -1.49 -7.90 8.03
CA GLY A 89 -2.60 -8.37 7.18
C GLY A 89 -2.51 -7.81 5.77
N LEU A 90 -2.15 -6.52 5.63
CA LEU A 90 -1.94 -5.90 4.33
C LEU A 90 -0.77 -6.54 3.57
N ALA A 91 0.34 -6.85 4.24
CA ALA A 91 1.48 -7.54 3.62
C ALA A 91 1.08 -8.94 3.13
N GLU A 92 0.31 -9.69 3.92
CA GLU A 92 -0.20 -11.02 3.54
C GLU A 92 -1.16 -10.94 2.33
N GLU A 93 -2.02 -9.93 2.26
CA GLU A 93 -2.89 -9.71 1.11
C GLU A 93 -2.12 -9.32 -0.16
N LEU A 94 -1.10 -8.48 -0.03
CA LEU A 94 -0.22 -8.13 -1.16
C LEU A 94 0.52 -9.36 -1.70
N GLU A 95 1.05 -10.20 -0.83
CA GLU A 95 1.70 -11.45 -1.25
C GLU A 95 0.72 -12.40 -1.95
N ARG A 96 -0.50 -12.54 -1.41
CA ARG A 96 -1.57 -13.35 -2.01
C ARG A 96 -2.00 -12.81 -3.38
N ALA A 97 -2.13 -11.49 -3.51
CA ALA A 97 -2.45 -10.84 -4.77
C ALA A 97 -1.35 -11.06 -5.83
N GLU A 98 -0.08 -10.99 -5.43
CA GLU A 98 1.05 -11.27 -6.32
C GLU A 98 1.09 -12.73 -6.79
N GLN A 99 0.86 -13.68 -5.90
CA GLN A 99 0.74 -15.11 -6.26
C GLN A 99 -0.42 -15.34 -7.25
N TRP A 100 -1.54 -14.67 -7.04
CA TRP A 100 -2.69 -14.73 -7.96
C TRP A 100 -2.33 -14.18 -9.33
N ARG A 101 -1.68 -13.03 -9.38
CA ARG A 101 -1.22 -12.42 -10.63
C ARG A 101 -0.27 -13.34 -11.42
N GLN A 102 0.67 -13.99 -10.73
CA GLN A 102 1.57 -14.96 -11.34
C GLN A 102 0.81 -16.17 -11.89
N SER A 103 -0.12 -16.73 -11.11
CA SER A 103 -0.97 -17.85 -11.54
C SER A 103 -1.79 -17.52 -12.78
N LEU A 104 -2.42 -16.33 -12.83
CA LEU A 104 -3.18 -15.87 -14.00
C LEU A 104 -2.29 -15.70 -15.24
N THR A 105 -1.07 -15.24 -15.05
CA THR A 105 -0.10 -15.12 -16.15
C THR A 105 0.24 -16.48 -16.75
N LEU A 106 0.52 -17.47 -15.91
CA LEU A 106 0.81 -18.84 -16.34
C LEU A 106 -0.40 -19.47 -17.03
N GLN A 107 -1.61 -19.29 -16.49
CA GLN A 107 -2.84 -19.78 -17.14
C GLN A 107 -3.04 -19.12 -18.51
N SER A 108 -2.81 -17.82 -18.63
CA SER A 108 -2.92 -17.12 -19.92
C SER A 108 -1.93 -17.65 -20.95
N GLN A 109 -0.69 -17.94 -20.55
CA GLN A 109 0.31 -18.55 -21.42
C GLN A 109 -0.12 -19.95 -21.87
N GLU A 110 -0.64 -20.76 -20.97
CA GLU A 110 -1.12 -22.11 -21.29
C GLU A 110 -2.31 -22.10 -22.25
N VAL A 111 -3.26 -21.18 -22.04
CA VAL A 111 -4.40 -20.99 -22.94
C VAL A 111 -3.93 -20.60 -24.34
N ARG A 112 -2.95 -19.68 -24.44
CA ARG A 112 -2.37 -19.29 -25.73
C ARG A 112 -1.66 -20.47 -26.42
N ARG A 113 -0.90 -21.26 -25.68
CA ARG A 113 -0.24 -22.46 -26.19
C ARG A 113 -1.26 -23.44 -26.78
N ARG A 114 -2.32 -23.76 -26.03
CA ARG A 114 -3.40 -24.66 -26.47
C ARG A 114 -4.16 -24.10 -27.67
N ALA A 115 -4.37 -22.80 -27.75
CA ALA A 115 -4.99 -22.17 -28.90
C ALA A 115 -4.15 -22.35 -30.18
N LEU A 116 -2.82 -22.17 -30.09
CA LEU A 116 -1.92 -22.39 -31.18
C LEU A 116 -1.87 -23.87 -31.64
N GLU A 117 -1.83 -24.80 -30.68
CA GLU A 117 -1.89 -26.25 -30.99
C GLU A 117 -3.20 -26.62 -31.68
N THR A 118 -4.31 -26.07 -31.24
CA THR A 118 -5.63 -26.31 -31.84
C THR A 118 -5.70 -25.73 -33.24
N ALA A 119 -5.16 -24.54 -33.45
CA ALA A 119 -5.09 -23.93 -34.80
C ALA A 119 -4.23 -24.78 -35.76
N ALA A 120 -3.06 -25.21 -35.32
CA ALA A 120 -2.20 -26.09 -36.15
C ALA A 120 -2.88 -27.41 -36.53
N ARG A 121 -3.55 -28.07 -35.58
CA ARG A 121 -4.32 -29.29 -35.85
C ARG A 121 -5.46 -29.04 -36.82
N ARG A 122 -6.16 -27.91 -36.72
CA ARG A 122 -7.23 -27.53 -37.65
C ARG A 122 -6.66 -27.37 -39.08
N ASP A 123 -5.52 -26.70 -39.21
CA ASP A 123 -4.86 -26.50 -40.49
C ASP A 123 -4.40 -27.84 -41.12
N GLU A 124 -3.86 -28.77 -40.33
CA GLU A 124 -3.53 -30.12 -40.76
C GLU A 124 -4.74 -30.89 -41.29
N ILE A 125 -5.85 -30.86 -40.55
CA ILE A 125 -7.10 -31.50 -40.95
C ILE A 125 -7.59 -30.94 -42.28
N GLN A 126 -7.61 -29.60 -42.41
CA GLN A 126 -8.03 -28.97 -43.68
C GLN A 126 -7.12 -29.35 -44.85
N ASN A 127 -5.84 -29.48 -44.65
CA ASN A 127 -4.90 -29.90 -45.67
C ASN A 127 -5.11 -31.37 -46.07
N LEU A 128 -5.37 -32.25 -45.09
CA LEU A 128 -5.69 -33.65 -45.37
C LEU A 128 -7.02 -33.78 -46.11
N GLU A 129 -8.04 -33.04 -45.73
CA GLU A 129 -9.34 -33.01 -46.44
C GLU A 129 -9.16 -32.56 -47.91
N LYS A 130 -8.37 -31.53 -48.17
CA LYS A 130 -8.09 -31.08 -49.52
C LYS A 130 -7.37 -32.16 -50.35
N ARG A 131 -6.40 -32.84 -49.76
CA ARG A 131 -5.68 -33.93 -50.43
C ARG A 131 -6.58 -35.10 -50.76
N LEU A 132 -7.42 -35.53 -49.81
CA LEU A 132 -8.39 -36.60 -50.02
C LEU A 132 -9.39 -36.28 -51.15
N LYS A 133 -9.88 -35.03 -51.21
CA LYS A 133 -10.75 -34.59 -52.32
C LYS A 133 -10.06 -34.68 -53.66
N LEU A 134 -8.84 -34.21 -53.79
CA LEU A 134 -8.06 -34.29 -55.03
C LEU A 134 -7.78 -35.74 -55.43
N GLU A 135 -7.48 -36.62 -54.51
CA GLU A 135 -7.28 -38.04 -54.76
C GLU A 135 -8.57 -38.74 -55.23
N SER A 136 -9.73 -38.40 -54.58
CA SER A 136 -11.02 -38.97 -55.01
C SER A 136 -11.44 -38.50 -56.41
N GLU A 137 -11.26 -37.21 -56.73
CA GLU A 137 -11.54 -36.67 -58.08
C GLU A 137 -10.60 -37.30 -59.16
N ALA A 138 -9.32 -37.56 -58.80
CA ALA A 138 -8.38 -38.21 -59.71
C ALA A 138 -8.73 -39.72 -59.96
N CYS A 139 -9.34 -40.39 -59.01
CA CYS A 139 -9.80 -41.77 -59.18
C CYS A 139 -11.07 -41.82 -60.05
N GLU A 140 -12.02 -40.90 -59.89
CA GLU A 140 -13.27 -40.86 -60.73
C GLU A 140 -12.96 -40.53 -62.23
N HIS A 141 -11.87 -39.91 -62.59
CA HIS A 141 -11.47 -39.58 -63.95
C HIS A 141 -10.70 -40.71 -64.69
N LYS A 142 -10.47 -41.83 -64.01
CA LYS A 142 -9.75 -42.97 -64.54
C LYS A 142 -10.61 -44.14 -64.99
N ASP A 143 -11.87 -44.09 -64.75
CA ASP A 143 -12.91 -45.00 -65.26
C ASP A 143 -13.61 -44.38 -66.49
#